data_3e8d3e106bd1b370cec956e99139abc6
#
_entry.id   3e8d3e106bd1b370cec956e99139abc6
#
_cell.length_a   1.000
_cell.length_b   1.000
_cell.length_c   1.000
_cell.angle_alpha   90.00
_cell.angle_beta   90.00
_cell.angle_gamma   90.00
#
_symmetry.space_group_name_H-M   'P 1'
#
loop_
_entity.id
_entity.type
_entity.pdbx_description
1 polymer ?
#
loop_
_entity_poly.entity_id
_entity_poly.type
_entity_poly.pdbx_seq_one_letter_code
_entity_poly.pdbx_strand_id
1 'polypeptide(L)'
;MCTKSLDQFPRRIICLTEETTETLYLLGEQDRIVGVSGYTVRPPEARKKPKVSAYINAKFDKILALEPDLVFAFSDLQADIAAELIRRGVTVFTFNQRSIVEIMEMILTIGRIVGSAEKAEQLTNMLQSEMDAMAASASRFPYRPRVLFEEWYEPLISGIRWVDELIEIAGGDSVFPELRQHQSAKDRIVKPAEVIQRDPQVIIGSWCGRQVKKDLIRAREGWTNISAVRDNQLYEIKSAYILQPGPAALTEGLRQLHVILASVVGQKVDASLLPRERTDARVIAPAIVSL
;
A
#
# COMPACT_ATOMS: atom_id res chain seq x y z
N MET A 1 -7.32 -26.64 -40.72
CA MET A 1 -6.85 -25.43 -40.06
C MET A 1 -7.76 -25.18 -38.87
N CYS A 2 -7.26 -25.41 -37.64
CA CYS A 2 -8.01 -25.14 -36.42
C CYS A 2 -7.99 -23.61 -36.21
N THR A 3 -9.10 -22.93 -36.47
CA THR A 3 -9.27 -21.52 -36.14
C THR A 3 -9.29 -21.44 -34.64
N LYS A 4 -8.12 -21.15 -33.99
CA LYS A 4 -8.11 -20.69 -32.64
C LYS A 4 -9.04 -19.46 -32.61
N SER A 5 -10.12 -19.56 -31.86
CA SER A 5 -10.93 -18.39 -31.48
C SER A 5 -9.95 -17.35 -30.96
N LEU A 6 -9.98 -16.13 -31.54
CA LEU A 6 -9.21 -15.02 -31.05
C LEU A 6 -9.75 -14.68 -29.66
N ASP A 7 -9.03 -15.07 -28.64
CA ASP A 7 -9.34 -14.63 -27.28
C ASP A 7 -9.07 -13.13 -27.20
N GLN A 8 -10.10 -12.36 -26.85
CA GLN A 8 -10.00 -10.90 -26.80
C GLN A 8 -9.18 -10.40 -25.62
N PHE A 9 -9.02 -11.23 -24.58
CA PHE A 9 -8.40 -10.82 -23.31
C PHE A 9 -7.40 -11.86 -22.81
N PRO A 10 -6.37 -11.44 -22.04
CA PRO A 10 -5.40 -12.34 -21.43
C PRO A 10 -6.06 -13.38 -20.51
N ARG A 11 -5.60 -14.63 -20.58
CA ARG A 11 -6.11 -15.74 -19.78
C ARG A 11 -5.12 -16.30 -18.78
N ARG A 12 -3.83 -16.08 -19.00
CA ARG A 12 -2.73 -16.63 -18.17
C ARG A 12 -1.85 -15.49 -17.67
N ILE A 13 -2.31 -14.85 -16.61
CA ILE A 13 -1.71 -13.62 -16.07
C ILE A 13 -0.76 -13.97 -14.94
N ILE A 14 0.44 -13.38 -14.95
CA ILE A 14 1.35 -13.37 -13.81
C ILE A 14 1.39 -11.96 -13.23
N CYS A 15 1.26 -11.87 -11.89
CA CYS A 15 1.39 -10.64 -11.13
C CYS A 15 2.71 -10.67 -10.35
N LEU A 16 3.66 -9.82 -10.71
CA LEU A 16 4.96 -9.75 -10.03
C LEU A 16 4.90 -8.97 -8.71
N THR A 17 3.74 -8.35 -8.42
CA THR A 17 3.47 -7.58 -7.19
C THR A 17 2.07 -7.85 -6.65
N GLU A 18 1.82 -7.41 -5.41
CA GLU A 18 0.62 -7.72 -4.66
C GLU A 18 -0.61 -6.95 -5.15
N GLU A 19 -0.44 -5.66 -5.48
CA GLU A 19 -1.53 -4.75 -5.82
C GLU A 19 -2.28 -5.18 -7.09
N THR A 20 -1.56 -5.69 -8.10
CA THR A 20 -2.19 -6.22 -9.31
C THR A 20 -2.91 -7.53 -9.05
N THR A 21 -2.37 -8.36 -8.15
CA THR A 21 -3.03 -9.59 -7.69
C THR A 21 -4.35 -9.26 -7.00
N GLU A 22 -4.32 -8.38 -5.99
CA GLU A 22 -5.51 -8.00 -5.23
C GLU A 22 -6.58 -7.36 -6.14
N THR A 23 -6.17 -6.49 -7.06
CA THR A 23 -7.08 -5.87 -8.04
C THR A 23 -7.81 -6.93 -8.88
N LEU A 24 -7.10 -7.92 -9.43
CA LEU A 24 -7.73 -8.99 -10.21
C LEU A 24 -8.72 -9.83 -9.39
N TYR A 25 -8.42 -10.09 -8.11
CA TYR A 25 -9.36 -10.76 -7.20
C TYR A 25 -10.63 -9.93 -6.96
N LEU A 26 -10.48 -8.62 -6.74
CA LEU A 26 -11.62 -7.71 -6.55
C LEU A 26 -12.47 -7.55 -7.80
N LEU A 27 -11.88 -7.70 -8.99
CA LEU A 27 -12.61 -7.72 -10.26
C LEU A 27 -13.26 -9.07 -10.57
N GLY A 28 -12.99 -10.13 -9.77
CA GLY A 28 -13.48 -11.49 -10.02
C GLY A 28 -12.72 -12.23 -11.11
N GLU A 29 -11.48 -11.80 -11.44
CA GLU A 29 -10.63 -12.34 -12.49
C GLU A 29 -9.49 -13.24 -11.95
N GLN A 30 -9.61 -13.72 -10.71
CA GLN A 30 -8.60 -14.53 -10.02
C GLN A 30 -8.24 -15.84 -10.74
N ASP A 31 -9.14 -16.40 -11.55
CA ASP A 31 -8.90 -17.65 -12.27
C ASP A 31 -7.90 -17.49 -13.39
N ARG A 32 -7.71 -16.28 -13.90
CA ARG A 32 -6.68 -15.95 -14.90
C ARG A 32 -5.28 -15.89 -14.29
N ILE A 33 -5.13 -15.77 -12.96
CA ILE A 33 -3.83 -15.65 -12.31
C ILE A 33 -3.17 -17.03 -12.23
N VAL A 34 -2.06 -17.20 -12.95
CA VAL A 34 -1.26 -18.44 -12.97
C VAL A 34 0.00 -18.35 -12.11
N GLY A 35 0.44 -17.14 -11.74
CA GLY A 35 1.60 -16.94 -10.88
C GLY A 35 1.57 -15.58 -10.17
N VAL A 36 2.17 -15.50 -8.97
CA VAL A 36 2.17 -14.30 -8.13
C VAL A 36 3.53 -14.08 -7.47
N SER A 37 3.74 -12.89 -6.92
CA SER A 37 4.88 -12.57 -6.04
C SER A 37 4.90 -13.47 -4.80
N GLY A 38 6.10 -13.81 -4.33
CA GLY A 38 6.30 -14.50 -3.05
C GLY A 38 5.80 -13.71 -1.85
N TYR A 39 5.71 -12.39 -1.99
CA TYR A 39 5.19 -11.50 -0.94
C TYR A 39 3.67 -11.37 -0.94
N THR A 40 2.98 -11.91 -1.94
CA THR A 40 1.52 -11.89 -2.00
C THR A 40 0.89 -12.57 -0.78
N VAL A 41 0.24 -11.77 0.06
CA VAL A 41 -0.47 -12.22 1.26
C VAL A 41 -1.97 -11.92 1.20
N ARG A 42 -2.39 -11.06 0.28
CA ARG A 42 -3.77 -10.62 0.09
C ARG A 42 -4.25 -10.87 -1.36
N PRO A 43 -5.51 -11.32 -1.52
CA PRO A 43 -6.31 -11.93 -0.45
C PRO A 43 -5.70 -13.26 -0.01
N PRO A 44 -6.13 -13.86 1.12
CA PRO A 44 -5.53 -15.11 1.64
C PRO A 44 -5.48 -16.26 0.63
N GLU A 45 -6.45 -16.37 -0.26
CA GLU A 45 -6.56 -17.37 -1.32
C GLU A 45 -5.42 -17.28 -2.33
N ALA A 46 -4.93 -16.06 -2.60
CA ALA A 46 -3.82 -15.82 -3.52
C ALA A 46 -2.51 -16.47 -3.06
N ARG A 47 -2.38 -16.76 -1.74
CA ARG A 47 -1.21 -17.47 -1.20
C ARG A 47 -1.03 -18.88 -1.78
N LYS A 48 -2.09 -19.48 -2.29
CA LYS A 48 -2.08 -20.83 -2.92
C LYS A 48 -1.54 -20.80 -4.35
N LYS A 49 -1.49 -19.65 -5.00
CA LYS A 49 -0.97 -19.51 -6.38
C LYS A 49 0.55 -19.75 -6.42
N PRO A 50 1.10 -20.25 -7.55
CA PRO A 50 2.55 -20.44 -7.74
C PRO A 50 3.34 -19.16 -7.48
N LYS A 51 4.39 -19.25 -6.64
CA LYS A 51 5.29 -18.11 -6.34
C LYS A 51 6.40 -18.06 -7.38
N VAL A 52 6.48 -16.96 -8.15
CA VAL A 52 7.39 -16.83 -9.30
C VAL A 52 8.41 -15.70 -9.17
N SER A 53 8.22 -14.80 -8.21
CA SER A 53 9.11 -13.66 -7.96
C SER A 53 9.24 -13.34 -6.48
N ALA A 54 10.22 -12.51 -6.15
CA ALA A 54 10.40 -11.92 -4.83
C ALA A 54 10.80 -10.45 -5.03
N TYR A 55 9.86 -9.62 -5.46
CA TYR A 55 9.93 -8.20 -5.78
C TYR A 55 11.01 -7.87 -6.83
N ILE A 56 12.29 -7.77 -6.46
CA ILE A 56 13.42 -7.47 -7.36
C ILE A 56 14.08 -8.72 -7.97
N ASN A 57 13.57 -9.91 -7.68
CA ASN A 57 14.08 -11.17 -8.20
C ASN A 57 12.95 -11.99 -8.83
N ALA A 58 13.19 -12.59 -9.99
CA ALA A 58 12.23 -13.45 -10.69
C ALA A 58 12.82 -14.80 -11.03
N LYS A 59 11.99 -15.84 -11.00
CA LYS A 59 12.32 -17.21 -11.41
C LYS A 59 11.84 -17.40 -12.85
N PHE A 60 12.66 -16.95 -13.81
CA PHE A 60 12.28 -16.91 -15.23
C PHE A 60 11.79 -18.26 -15.78
N ASP A 61 12.51 -19.35 -15.51
CA ASP A 61 12.11 -20.68 -16.00
C ASP A 61 10.75 -21.10 -15.44
N LYS A 62 10.44 -20.71 -14.18
CA LYS A 62 9.15 -20.98 -13.59
C LYS A 62 8.04 -20.11 -14.17
N ILE A 63 8.36 -18.87 -14.52
CA ILE A 63 7.44 -17.97 -15.24
C ILE A 63 7.10 -18.55 -16.61
N LEU A 64 8.12 -18.94 -17.38
CA LEU A 64 7.94 -19.48 -18.72
C LEU A 64 7.18 -20.82 -18.71
N ALA A 65 7.45 -21.69 -17.73
CA ALA A 65 6.74 -22.97 -17.57
C ALA A 65 5.23 -22.79 -17.28
N LEU A 66 4.83 -21.61 -16.82
CA LEU A 66 3.41 -21.26 -16.62
C LEU A 66 2.77 -20.71 -17.91
N GLU A 67 3.51 -20.59 -19.01
CA GLU A 67 3.02 -20.11 -20.31
C GLU A 67 2.12 -18.85 -20.20
N PRO A 68 2.61 -17.74 -19.57
CA PRO A 68 1.81 -16.54 -19.43
C PRO A 68 1.59 -15.86 -20.79
N ASP A 69 0.40 -15.32 -20.99
CA ASP A 69 0.10 -14.42 -22.10
C ASP A 69 0.24 -12.95 -21.71
N LEU A 70 0.30 -12.65 -20.39
CA LEU A 70 0.56 -11.32 -19.85
C LEU A 70 1.26 -11.41 -18.48
N VAL A 71 2.23 -10.52 -18.27
CA VAL A 71 2.86 -10.29 -16.96
C VAL A 71 2.65 -8.85 -16.55
N PHE A 72 2.08 -8.62 -15.35
CA PHE A 72 2.06 -7.33 -14.71
C PHE A 72 3.32 -7.15 -13.86
N ALA A 73 4.02 -6.04 -14.10
CA ALA A 73 5.20 -5.62 -13.36
C ALA A 73 4.99 -4.23 -12.75
N PHE A 74 5.91 -3.80 -11.88
CA PHE A 74 5.83 -2.52 -11.19
C PHE A 74 7.18 -1.82 -11.15
N SER A 75 7.18 -0.55 -11.58
CA SER A 75 8.24 0.44 -11.47
C SER A 75 9.59 0.09 -12.10
N ASP A 76 10.50 1.03 -12.01
CA ASP A 76 11.93 0.92 -12.37
C ASP A 76 12.65 -0.20 -11.61
N LEU A 77 12.21 -0.54 -10.41
CA LEU A 77 12.79 -1.63 -9.61
C LEU A 77 12.64 -3.00 -10.26
N GLN A 78 11.68 -3.17 -11.17
CA GLN A 78 11.49 -4.40 -11.96
C GLN A 78 11.86 -4.24 -13.44
N ALA A 79 12.55 -3.15 -13.83
CA ALA A 79 12.91 -2.88 -15.22
C ALA A 79 13.73 -4.00 -15.85
N ASP A 80 14.74 -4.52 -15.14
CA ASP A 80 15.57 -5.63 -15.63
C ASP A 80 14.77 -6.94 -15.79
N ILE A 81 13.84 -7.20 -14.85
CA ILE A 81 12.94 -8.36 -14.94
C ILE A 81 12.04 -8.22 -16.17
N ALA A 82 11.44 -7.06 -16.39
CA ALA A 82 10.60 -6.78 -17.54
C ALA A 82 11.38 -6.92 -18.86
N ALA A 83 12.58 -6.35 -18.94
CA ALA A 83 13.44 -6.45 -20.11
C ALA A 83 13.81 -7.90 -20.45
N GLU A 84 14.13 -8.73 -19.46
CA GLU A 84 14.45 -10.13 -19.66
C GLU A 84 13.23 -10.95 -20.11
N LEU A 85 12.05 -10.69 -19.55
CA LEU A 85 10.80 -11.33 -19.98
C LEU A 85 10.46 -10.99 -21.44
N ILE A 86 10.63 -9.71 -21.82
CA ILE A 86 10.42 -9.24 -23.19
C ILE A 86 11.38 -9.96 -24.17
N ARG A 87 12.68 -10.09 -23.81
CA ARG A 87 13.65 -10.85 -24.65
C ARG A 87 13.26 -12.32 -24.84
N ARG A 88 12.53 -12.89 -23.88
CA ARG A 88 12.00 -14.26 -23.91
C ARG A 88 10.62 -14.37 -24.58
N GLY A 89 10.12 -13.30 -25.19
CA GLY A 89 8.87 -13.29 -25.94
C GLY A 89 7.60 -13.18 -25.09
N VAL A 90 7.73 -12.77 -23.81
CA VAL A 90 6.59 -12.59 -22.90
C VAL A 90 6.09 -11.15 -23.00
N THR A 91 4.76 -10.96 -23.11
CA THR A 91 4.14 -9.64 -23.04
C THR A 91 4.19 -9.13 -21.59
N VAL A 92 4.72 -7.93 -21.38
CA VAL A 92 4.82 -7.30 -20.06
C VAL A 92 4.12 -5.94 -20.08
N PHE A 93 3.29 -5.70 -19.09
CA PHE A 93 2.73 -4.37 -18.79
C PHE A 93 3.27 -3.90 -17.45
N THR A 94 4.01 -2.78 -17.45
CA THR A 94 4.63 -2.23 -16.24
C THR A 94 3.86 -1.01 -15.77
N PHE A 95 3.38 -1.05 -14.54
CA PHE A 95 2.78 0.08 -13.84
C PHE A 95 3.85 0.88 -13.07
N ASN A 96 3.57 2.16 -12.79
CA ASN A 96 4.49 3.03 -12.04
C ASN A 96 3.73 4.04 -11.15
N GLN A 97 2.61 3.63 -10.58
CA GLN A 97 1.76 4.48 -9.75
C GLN A 97 2.49 4.91 -8.46
N ARG A 98 2.38 6.19 -8.12
CA ARG A 98 2.99 6.80 -6.92
C ARG A 98 2.02 7.67 -6.13
N SER A 99 0.80 7.88 -6.63
CA SER A 99 -0.26 8.66 -6.00
C SER A 99 -1.56 7.88 -5.94
N ILE A 100 -2.51 8.35 -5.14
CA ILE A 100 -3.87 7.76 -5.05
C ILE A 100 -4.55 7.78 -6.42
N VAL A 101 -4.42 8.88 -7.16
CA VAL A 101 -5.01 8.99 -8.51
C VAL A 101 -4.43 7.93 -9.44
N GLU A 102 -3.11 7.77 -9.45
CA GLU A 102 -2.45 6.77 -10.29
C GLU A 102 -2.79 5.32 -9.86
N ILE A 103 -3.06 5.07 -8.57
CA ILE A 103 -3.58 3.77 -8.10
C ILE A 103 -4.97 3.51 -8.70
N MET A 104 -5.86 4.51 -8.71
CA MET A 104 -7.19 4.39 -9.32
C MET A 104 -7.10 4.15 -10.83
N GLU A 105 -6.19 4.84 -11.51
CA GLU A 105 -5.91 4.66 -12.95
C GLU A 105 -5.37 3.26 -13.25
N MET A 106 -4.50 2.69 -12.38
CA MET A 106 -4.01 1.32 -12.49
C MET A 106 -5.17 0.33 -12.42
N ILE A 107 -6.09 0.49 -11.46
CA ILE A 107 -7.28 -0.38 -11.32
C ILE A 107 -8.15 -0.34 -12.58
N LEU A 108 -8.44 0.87 -13.09
CA LEU A 108 -9.22 1.05 -14.32
C LEU A 108 -8.53 0.43 -15.54
N THR A 109 -7.21 0.57 -15.62
CA THR A 109 -6.39 0.03 -16.71
C THR A 109 -6.39 -1.50 -16.70
N ILE A 110 -6.22 -2.12 -15.53
CA ILE A 110 -6.33 -3.58 -15.37
C ILE A 110 -7.73 -4.04 -15.83
N GLY A 111 -8.79 -3.36 -15.38
CA GLY A 111 -10.16 -3.70 -15.79
C GLY A 111 -10.36 -3.70 -17.31
N ARG A 112 -9.81 -2.71 -18.01
CA ARG A 112 -9.85 -2.63 -19.48
C ARG A 112 -9.05 -3.77 -20.13
N ILE A 113 -7.85 -4.06 -19.63
CA ILE A 113 -6.99 -5.12 -20.16
C ILE A 113 -7.65 -6.49 -20.05
N VAL A 114 -8.37 -6.78 -18.97
CA VAL A 114 -9.00 -8.08 -18.73
C VAL A 114 -10.47 -8.16 -19.16
N GLY A 115 -11.04 -7.09 -19.71
CA GLY A 115 -12.43 -7.05 -20.17
C GLY A 115 -13.46 -6.84 -19.04
N SER A 116 -13.04 -6.31 -17.89
CA SER A 116 -13.86 -6.05 -16.70
C SER A 116 -13.93 -4.55 -16.38
N ALA A 117 -14.04 -3.69 -17.40
CA ALA A 117 -14.02 -2.23 -17.26
C ALA A 117 -15.11 -1.71 -16.32
N GLU A 118 -16.36 -2.17 -16.47
CA GLU A 118 -17.48 -1.75 -15.61
C GLU A 118 -17.25 -2.10 -14.14
N LYS A 119 -16.70 -3.30 -13.85
CA LYS A 119 -16.38 -3.69 -12.48
C LYS A 119 -15.25 -2.82 -11.90
N ALA A 120 -14.28 -2.44 -12.72
CA ALA A 120 -13.19 -1.55 -12.29
C ALA A 120 -13.71 -0.14 -11.97
N GLU A 121 -14.64 0.38 -12.76
CA GLU A 121 -15.32 1.66 -12.47
C GLU A 121 -16.13 1.58 -11.17
N GLN A 122 -16.89 0.51 -10.97
CA GLN A 122 -17.62 0.28 -9.72
C GLN A 122 -16.68 0.20 -8.53
N LEU A 123 -15.56 -0.52 -8.66
CA LEU A 123 -14.53 -0.63 -7.61
C LEU A 123 -13.92 0.73 -7.29
N THR A 124 -13.51 1.51 -8.29
CA THR A 124 -12.91 2.84 -8.05
C THR A 124 -13.91 3.81 -7.44
N ASN A 125 -15.17 3.79 -7.86
CA ASN A 125 -16.22 4.60 -7.25
C ASN A 125 -16.46 4.23 -5.77
N MET A 126 -16.44 2.94 -5.44
CA MET A 126 -16.54 2.47 -4.05
C MET A 126 -15.33 2.95 -3.22
N LEU A 127 -14.12 2.81 -3.74
CA LEU A 127 -12.89 3.27 -3.07
C LEU A 127 -12.91 4.78 -2.84
N GLN A 128 -13.35 5.56 -3.83
CA GLN A 128 -13.51 7.01 -3.68
C GLN A 128 -14.51 7.36 -2.58
N SER A 129 -15.67 6.71 -2.58
CA SER A 129 -16.69 6.93 -1.55
C SER A 129 -16.19 6.59 -0.14
N GLU A 130 -15.37 5.54 0.02
CA GLU A 130 -14.74 5.20 1.31
C GLU A 130 -13.74 6.30 1.73
N MET A 131 -12.92 6.78 0.82
CA MET A 131 -11.97 7.89 1.10
C MET A 131 -12.71 9.18 1.49
N ASP A 132 -13.78 9.52 0.79
CA ASP A 132 -14.61 10.70 1.09
C ASP A 132 -15.25 10.60 2.49
N ALA A 133 -15.73 9.42 2.86
CA ALA A 133 -16.28 9.17 4.19
C ALA A 133 -15.21 9.31 5.29
N MET A 134 -13.96 8.85 5.04
CA MET A 134 -12.84 9.06 5.95
C MET A 134 -12.49 10.55 6.09
N ALA A 135 -12.39 11.27 4.98
CA ALA A 135 -12.10 12.70 4.98
C ALA A 135 -13.20 13.48 5.74
N ALA A 136 -14.48 13.14 5.53
CA ALA A 136 -15.60 13.74 6.26
C ALA A 136 -15.55 13.42 7.76
N SER A 137 -15.11 12.23 8.15
CA SER A 137 -14.86 11.90 9.57
C SER A 137 -13.70 12.72 10.12
N ALA A 138 -12.59 12.78 9.41
CA ALA A 138 -11.38 13.50 9.79
C ALA A 138 -11.59 15.02 9.91
N SER A 139 -12.49 15.60 9.13
CA SER A 139 -12.84 17.03 9.22
C SER A 139 -13.43 17.45 10.57
N ARG A 140 -13.89 16.50 11.37
CA ARG A 140 -14.41 16.73 12.73
C ARG A 140 -13.33 16.67 13.81
N PHE A 141 -12.07 16.39 13.46
CA PHE A 141 -10.98 16.36 14.41
C PHE A 141 -10.71 17.77 14.98
N PRO A 142 -10.45 17.91 16.29
CA PRO A 142 -10.19 19.22 16.91
C PRO A 142 -8.90 19.85 16.39
N TYR A 143 -7.96 19.05 15.91
CA TYR A 143 -6.71 19.46 15.25
C TYR A 143 -6.18 18.30 14.41
N ARG A 144 -5.23 18.60 13.51
CA ARG A 144 -4.54 17.59 12.68
C ARG A 144 -3.19 17.28 13.34
N PRO A 145 -2.96 16.06 13.84
CA PRO A 145 -1.67 15.72 14.43
C PRO A 145 -0.56 15.63 13.39
N ARG A 146 0.64 16.09 13.76
CA ARG A 146 1.85 15.97 12.95
C ARG A 146 2.32 14.52 12.95
N VAL A 147 2.46 13.91 11.75
CA VAL A 147 2.73 12.49 11.55
C VAL A 147 4.09 12.30 10.87
N LEU A 148 4.97 11.54 11.50
CA LEU A 148 6.09 10.90 10.81
C LEU A 148 5.65 9.51 10.36
N PHE A 149 5.62 9.28 9.06
CA PHE A 149 5.56 7.91 8.54
C PHE A 149 6.99 7.43 8.26
N GLU A 150 7.34 6.26 8.78
CA GLU A 150 8.66 5.66 8.68
C GLU A 150 8.57 4.39 7.82
N GLU A 151 8.97 4.50 6.55
CA GLU A 151 8.98 3.38 5.59
C GLU A 151 10.13 2.40 5.88
N TRP A 152 11.23 2.93 6.42
CA TRP A 152 12.39 2.16 6.83
C TRP A 152 13.15 2.85 7.96
N TYR A 153 13.85 2.08 8.79
CA TYR A 153 14.45 2.58 10.02
C TYR A 153 15.93 2.98 9.90
N GLU A 154 16.70 2.36 8.98
CA GLU A 154 18.13 2.63 8.79
C GLU A 154 18.53 2.35 7.33
N PRO A 155 18.79 3.37 6.51
CA PRO A 155 18.60 4.78 6.84
C PRO A 155 17.11 5.09 7.10
N LEU A 156 16.83 6.16 7.85
CA LEU A 156 15.47 6.60 8.12
C LEU A 156 14.85 7.14 6.82
N ILE A 157 13.82 6.47 6.31
CA ILE A 157 13.12 6.84 5.06
C ILE A 157 11.70 7.26 5.42
N SER A 158 11.31 8.48 5.00
CA SER A 158 9.96 9.00 5.16
C SER A 158 8.95 8.35 4.21
N GLY A 159 7.66 8.62 4.42
CA GLY A 159 6.57 8.08 3.61
C GLY A 159 6.69 8.41 2.12
N ILE A 160 6.22 7.51 1.29
CA ILE A 160 6.03 7.71 -0.15
C ILE A 160 4.72 8.49 -0.40
N ARG A 161 4.59 9.11 -1.57
CA ARG A 161 3.54 10.07 -1.89
C ARG A 161 2.12 9.59 -1.56
N TRP A 162 1.72 8.40 -2.01
CA TRP A 162 0.36 7.90 -1.71
C TRP A 162 0.10 7.73 -0.21
N VAL A 163 1.14 7.40 0.59
CA VAL A 163 1.01 7.28 2.05
C VAL A 163 0.80 8.65 2.67
N ASP A 164 1.53 9.67 2.21
CA ASP A 164 1.33 11.06 2.66
C ASP A 164 -0.07 11.57 2.29
N GLU A 165 -0.56 11.28 1.08
CA GLU A 165 -1.92 11.61 0.66
C GLU A 165 -2.96 10.90 1.53
N LEU A 166 -2.72 9.63 1.92
CA LEU A 166 -3.60 8.89 2.83
C LEU A 166 -3.57 9.46 4.26
N ILE A 167 -2.42 9.93 4.75
CA ILE A 167 -2.31 10.61 6.05
C ILE A 167 -3.19 11.85 6.07
N GLU A 168 -3.19 12.64 4.99
CA GLU A 168 -4.03 13.84 4.88
C GLU A 168 -5.53 13.48 4.89
N ILE A 169 -5.95 12.48 4.12
CA ILE A 169 -7.33 11.98 4.11
C ILE A 169 -7.74 11.45 5.49
N ALA A 170 -6.82 10.77 6.17
CA ALA A 170 -7.06 10.21 7.50
C ALA A 170 -7.12 11.26 8.61
N GLY A 171 -6.74 12.53 8.35
CA GLY A 171 -6.84 13.65 9.30
C GLY A 171 -5.52 14.04 9.97
N GLY A 172 -4.36 13.60 9.45
CA GLY A 172 -3.04 14.02 9.93
C GLY A 172 -2.33 14.96 8.95
N ASP A 173 -1.22 15.55 9.41
CA ASP A 173 -0.31 16.36 8.60
C ASP A 173 1.06 15.67 8.58
N SER A 174 1.55 15.31 7.37
CA SER A 174 2.91 14.76 7.23
C SER A 174 3.95 15.78 7.65
N VAL A 175 4.98 15.34 8.40
CA VAL A 175 6.07 16.24 8.82
C VAL A 175 7.09 16.50 7.71
N PHE A 176 7.04 15.76 6.58
CA PHE A 176 7.91 15.94 5.43
C PHE A 176 7.13 16.05 4.11
N PRO A 177 6.15 16.97 3.99
CA PRO A 177 5.29 17.05 2.81
C PRO A 177 6.07 17.40 1.53
N GLU A 178 7.22 18.06 1.63
CA GLU A 178 8.09 18.41 0.51
C GLU A 178 8.74 17.20 -0.14
N LEU A 179 8.87 16.08 0.59
CA LEU A 179 9.46 14.85 0.05
C LEU A 179 8.48 14.03 -0.80
N ARG A 180 7.21 14.40 -0.80
CA ARG A 180 6.13 13.77 -1.57
C ARG A 180 6.42 13.71 -3.09
N GLN A 181 7.18 14.67 -3.61
CA GLN A 181 7.58 14.72 -5.02
C GLN A 181 8.64 13.68 -5.41
N HIS A 182 9.33 13.10 -4.43
CA HIS A 182 10.41 12.15 -4.67
C HIS A 182 9.90 10.71 -4.74
N GLN A 183 10.12 10.05 -5.89
CA GLN A 183 9.67 8.68 -6.12
C GLN A 183 10.60 7.65 -5.47
N SER A 184 11.93 7.91 -5.51
CA SER A 184 12.93 6.99 -5.01
C SER A 184 13.08 7.07 -3.49
N ALA A 185 13.23 5.92 -2.82
CA ALA A 185 13.46 5.83 -1.38
C ALA A 185 14.72 6.60 -0.93
N LYS A 186 15.81 6.58 -1.75
CA LYS A 186 17.07 7.29 -1.46
C LYS A 186 16.88 8.82 -1.35
N ASP A 187 15.91 9.37 -2.07
CA ASP A 187 15.63 10.81 -2.11
C ASP A 187 14.66 11.24 -1.00
N ARG A 188 14.16 10.26 -0.21
CA ARG A 188 13.28 10.46 0.95
C ARG A 188 13.96 10.11 2.27
N ILE A 189 15.29 9.95 2.27
CA ILE A 189 16.08 9.76 3.48
C ILE A 189 16.08 11.08 4.27
N VAL A 190 15.72 11.00 5.55
CA VAL A 190 15.65 12.14 6.46
C VAL A 190 16.66 11.97 7.60
N LYS A 191 17.18 13.09 8.12
CA LYS A 191 18.11 13.08 9.24
C LYS A 191 17.34 13.05 10.56
N PRO A 192 17.81 12.28 11.56
CA PRO A 192 17.18 12.26 12.89
C PRO A 192 17.00 13.64 13.52
N ALA A 193 17.95 14.56 13.32
CA ALA A 193 17.85 15.94 13.82
C ALA A 193 16.69 16.75 13.20
N GLU A 194 16.39 16.52 11.92
CA GLU A 194 15.24 17.17 11.24
C GLU A 194 13.91 16.68 11.83
N VAL A 195 13.83 15.38 12.19
CA VAL A 195 12.65 14.83 12.85
C VAL A 195 12.45 15.47 14.24
N ILE A 196 13.54 15.64 15.02
CA ILE A 196 13.49 16.31 16.32
C ILE A 196 12.96 17.74 16.17
N GLN A 197 13.46 18.47 15.18
CA GLN A 197 13.04 19.86 14.91
C GLN A 197 11.55 19.95 14.51
N ARG A 198 11.03 18.97 13.76
CA ARG A 198 9.63 18.95 13.31
C ARG A 198 8.67 18.41 14.36
N ASP A 199 9.19 17.77 15.40
CA ASP A 199 8.45 17.26 16.56
C ASP A 199 7.14 16.55 16.19
N PRO A 200 7.17 15.37 15.54
CA PRO A 200 5.96 14.64 15.25
C PRO A 200 5.22 14.24 16.53
N GLN A 201 3.90 14.33 16.49
CA GLN A 201 3.01 13.89 17.56
C GLN A 201 2.65 12.41 17.43
N VAL A 202 2.82 11.85 16.24
CA VAL A 202 2.59 10.43 15.93
C VAL A 202 3.72 9.90 15.07
N ILE A 203 4.24 8.73 15.38
CA ILE A 203 5.16 7.99 14.51
C ILE A 203 4.48 6.68 14.11
N ILE A 204 4.37 6.44 12.80
CA ILE A 204 3.81 5.23 12.23
C ILE A 204 4.89 4.55 11.41
N GLY A 205 5.34 3.38 11.87
CA GLY A 205 6.33 2.59 11.14
C GLY A 205 5.65 1.54 10.24
N SER A 206 6.26 1.32 9.07
CA SER A 206 5.91 0.24 8.15
C SER A 206 7.17 -0.24 7.41
N TRP A 207 7.92 -1.15 8.02
CA TRP A 207 9.27 -1.51 7.57
C TRP A 207 9.24 -2.69 6.59
N CYS A 208 8.84 -2.47 5.35
CA CYS A 208 8.95 -3.39 4.18
C CYS A 208 9.02 -4.90 4.54
N GLY A 209 7.97 -5.44 5.17
CA GLY A 209 7.88 -6.85 5.58
C GLY A 209 8.56 -7.19 6.91
N ARG A 210 9.19 -6.24 7.61
CA ARG A 210 9.74 -6.42 8.96
C ARG A 210 8.81 -5.84 10.01
N GLN A 211 8.76 -6.46 11.17
CA GLN A 211 8.07 -5.92 12.33
C GLN A 211 8.74 -4.65 12.83
N VAL A 212 7.94 -3.63 13.11
CA VAL A 212 8.42 -2.37 13.69
C VAL A 212 8.81 -2.58 15.16
N LYS A 213 10.10 -2.38 15.45
CA LYS A 213 10.62 -2.43 16.81
C LYS A 213 10.54 -1.04 17.44
N LYS A 214 9.46 -0.76 18.16
CA LYS A 214 9.20 0.54 18.77
C LYS A 214 10.31 0.97 19.73
N ASP A 215 11.02 0.02 20.35
CA ASP A 215 12.16 0.30 21.23
C ASP A 215 13.38 0.85 20.47
N LEU A 216 13.58 0.44 19.21
CA LEU A 216 14.62 1.05 18.37
C LEU A 216 14.29 2.51 18.05
N ILE A 217 13.01 2.85 17.87
CA ILE A 217 12.57 4.22 17.65
C ILE A 217 12.83 5.05 18.92
N ARG A 218 12.45 4.54 20.09
CA ARG A 218 12.67 5.21 21.39
C ARG A 218 14.15 5.42 21.73
N ALA A 219 15.00 4.47 21.34
CA ALA A 219 16.43 4.48 21.66
C ALA A 219 17.26 5.42 20.77
N ARG A 220 16.66 6.06 19.75
CA ARG A 220 17.40 7.00 18.91
C ARG A 220 17.84 8.21 19.71
N GLU A 221 19.10 8.63 19.48
CA GLU A 221 19.69 9.77 20.17
C GLU A 221 18.83 11.06 19.97
N GLY A 222 18.53 11.73 21.08
CA GLY A 222 17.75 12.96 21.11
C GLY A 222 16.24 12.79 20.93
N TRP A 223 15.72 11.56 20.69
CA TRP A 223 14.30 11.35 20.40
C TRP A 223 13.40 11.26 21.64
N THR A 224 13.96 11.18 22.84
CA THR A 224 13.20 11.10 24.10
C THR A 224 12.26 12.30 24.32
N ASN A 225 12.59 13.47 23.77
CA ASN A 225 11.80 14.70 23.88
C ASN A 225 10.78 14.89 22.75
N ILE A 226 10.84 14.06 21.68
CA ILE A 226 9.82 14.11 20.60
C ILE A 226 8.46 13.77 21.19
N SER A 227 7.44 14.55 20.88
CA SER A 227 6.07 14.40 21.39
C SER A 227 5.55 12.96 21.22
N ALA A 228 5.72 12.36 20.05
CA ALA A 228 5.30 10.98 19.79
C ALA A 228 5.99 9.94 20.70
N VAL A 229 7.25 10.15 21.04
CA VAL A 229 8.02 9.24 21.91
C VAL A 229 7.62 9.42 23.36
N ARG A 230 7.58 10.67 23.83
CA ARG A 230 7.17 11.04 25.20
C ARG A 230 5.77 10.54 25.51
N ASP A 231 4.82 10.76 24.59
CA ASP A 231 3.41 10.45 24.78
C ASP A 231 3.05 9.03 24.30
N ASN A 232 4.07 8.22 23.97
CA ASN A 232 3.97 6.80 23.54
C ASN A 232 3.05 6.61 22.31
N GLN A 233 3.03 7.57 21.37
CA GLN A 233 2.25 7.54 20.13
C GLN A 233 3.05 6.90 18.99
N LEU A 234 3.50 5.66 19.21
CA LEU A 234 4.27 4.87 18.26
C LEU A 234 3.42 3.69 17.79
N TYR A 235 3.20 3.58 16.48
CA TYR A 235 2.31 2.60 15.87
C TYR A 235 3.00 1.82 14.76
N GLU A 236 2.40 0.70 14.38
CA GLU A 236 2.78 -0.11 13.22
C GLU A 236 1.56 -0.31 12.34
N ILE A 237 1.71 -0.06 11.04
CA ILE A 237 0.82 -0.57 10.00
C ILE A 237 1.66 -1.50 9.12
N LYS A 238 1.21 -2.74 8.96
CA LYS A 238 1.97 -3.71 8.15
C LYS A 238 2.04 -3.27 6.70
N SER A 239 3.19 -3.48 6.06
CA SER A 239 3.48 -3.08 4.69
C SER A 239 2.46 -3.62 3.66
N ALA A 240 1.91 -4.81 3.91
CA ALA A 240 0.87 -5.38 3.06
C ALA A 240 -0.43 -4.57 3.01
N TYR A 241 -0.66 -3.66 3.97
CA TYR A 241 -1.84 -2.81 4.00
C TYR A 241 -1.59 -1.39 3.47
N ILE A 242 -0.36 -0.90 3.48
CA ILE A 242 -0.13 0.53 3.20
C ILE A 242 1.01 0.82 2.21
N LEU A 243 2.01 -0.07 2.11
CA LEU A 243 3.14 0.13 1.20
C LEU A 243 2.94 -0.53 -0.18
N GLN A 244 1.80 -1.19 -0.40
CA GLN A 244 1.41 -1.68 -1.71
C GLN A 244 0.51 -0.63 -2.36
N PRO A 245 0.93 -0.02 -3.50
CA PRO A 245 0.16 1.05 -4.15
C PRO A 245 -1.05 0.47 -4.91
N GLY A 246 -2.06 0.04 -4.15
CA GLY A 246 -3.23 -0.65 -4.64
C GLY A 246 -4.42 -0.59 -3.67
N PRO A 247 -5.44 -1.44 -3.87
CA PRO A 247 -6.69 -1.39 -3.11
C PRO A 247 -6.51 -1.49 -1.59
N ALA A 248 -5.55 -2.31 -1.10
CA ALA A 248 -5.29 -2.45 0.34
C ALA A 248 -4.94 -1.13 1.02
N ALA A 249 -4.14 -0.28 0.35
CA ALA A 249 -3.74 1.01 0.89
C ALA A 249 -4.93 1.97 1.00
N LEU A 250 -5.82 1.95 0.00
CA LEU A 250 -7.02 2.80 -0.06
C LEU A 250 -8.15 2.33 0.88
N THR A 251 -8.06 1.11 1.39
CA THR A 251 -9.06 0.51 2.29
C THR A 251 -8.49 0.29 3.70
N GLU A 252 -7.94 -0.89 3.99
CA GLU A 252 -7.44 -1.25 5.32
C GLU A 252 -6.31 -0.34 5.80
N GLY A 253 -5.39 0.08 4.92
CA GLY A 253 -4.33 1.03 5.25
C GLY A 253 -4.88 2.36 5.73
N LEU A 254 -5.80 2.95 4.96
CA LEU A 254 -6.47 4.21 5.30
C LEU A 254 -7.30 4.10 6.58
N ARG A 255 -8.06 3.00 6.76
CA ARG A 255 -8.85 2.75 7.97
C ARG A 255 -7.98 2.69 9.22
N GLN A 256 -6.83 2.00 9.15
CA GLN A 256 -5.88 1.94 10.25
C GLN A 256 -5.26 3.30 10.56
N LEU A 257 -4.86 4.07 9.53
CA LEU A 257 -4.40 5.45 9.71
C LEU A 257 -5.44 6.30 10.42
N HIS A 258 -6.69 6.29 9.95
CA HIS A 258 -7.77 7.10 10.49
C HIS A 258 -8.05 6.77 11.97
N VAL A 259 -8.12 5.48 12.33
CA VAL A 259 -8.34 5.06 13.72
C VAL A 259 -7.17 5.45 14.63
N ILE A 260 -5.92 5.34 14.15
CA ILE A 260 -4.75 5.80 14.90
C ILE A 260 -4.86 7.30 15.18
N LEU A 261 -5.11 8.10 14.15
CA LEU A 261 -5.16 9.56 14.27
C LEU A 261 -6.35 10.02 15.13
N ALA A 262 -7.53 9.40 14.96
CA ALA A 262 -8.69 9.66 15.80
C ALA A 262 -8.41 9.38 17.28
N SER A 263 -7.72 8.27 17.58
CA SER A 263 -7.30 7.93 18.95
C SER A 263 -6.39 8.99 19.56
N VAL A 264 -5.45 9.50 18.78
CA VAL A 264 -4.50 10.54 19.23
C VAL A 264 -5.22 11.85 19.59
N VAL A 265 -6.23 12.23 18.81
CA VAL A 265 -6.99 13.46 19.05
C VAL A 265 -8.22 13.26 19.97
N GLY A 266 -8.39 12.07 20.54
CA GLY A 266 -9.50 11.73 21.43
C GLY A 266 -10.87 11.67 20.74
N GLN A 267 -10.90 11.47 19.41
CA GLN A 267 -12.13 11.41 18.63
C GLN A 267 -12.60 9.97 18.48
N LYS A 268 -13.93 9.75 18.55
CA LYS A 268 -14.55 8.47 18.26
C LYS A 268 -14.71 8.26 16.76
N VAL A 269 -14.49 7.02 16.31
CA VAL A 269 -14.66 6.63 14.92
C VAL A 269 -15.97 5.85 14.78
N ASP A 270 -16.72 6.13 13.72
CA ASP A 270 -17.91 5.37 13.36
C ASP A 270 -17.54 3.89 13.08
N ALA A 271 -18.40 2.96 13.52
CA ALA A 271 -18.15 1.54 13.36
C ALA A 271 -17.97 1.11 11.88
N SER A 272 -18.60 1.80 10.95
CA SER A 272 -18.46 1.54 9.51
C SER A 272 -17.07 1.86 8.96
N LEU A 273 -16.30 2.72 9.65
CA LEU A 273 -14.96 3.17 9.28
C LEU A 273 -13.84 2.41 10.01
N LEU A 274 -14.18 1.48 10.89
CA LEU A 274 -13.18 0.66 11.60
C LEU A 274 -12.48 -0.31 10.65
N PRO A 275 -11.22 -0.66 10.92
CA PRO A 275 -10.51 -1.71 10.20
C PRO A 275 -11.28 -3.03 10.23
N ARG A 276 -11.30 -3.73 9.08
CA ARG A 276 -11.90 -5.06 8.94
C ARG A 276 -10.90 -6.17 9.25
N GLU A 277 -9.62 -5.86 9.24
CA GLU A 277 -8.51 -6.76 9.54
C GLU A 277 -7.67 -6.25 10.74
N ARG A 278 -6.69 -7.04 11.18
CA ARG A 278 -5.90 -6.73 12.38
C ARG A 278 -5.15 -5.41 12.30
N THR A 279 -5.40 -4.53 13.27
CA THR A 279 -4.61 -3.33 13.55
C THR A 279 -3.86 -3.45 14.90
N ASP A 280 -3.09 -2.44 15.28
CA ASP A 280 -2.46 -2.38 16.61
C ASP A 280 -3.56 -2.37 17.70
N ALA A 281 -3.55 -3.40 18.55
CA ALA A 281 -4.61 -3.63 19.55
C ALA A 281 -4.87 -2.44 20.50
N ARG A 282 -3.87 -1.53 20.68
CA ARG A 282 -4.02 -0.31 21.48
C ARG A 282 -4.95 0.73 20.83
N VAL A 283 -5.15 0.63 19.52
CA VAL A 283 -5.92 1.61 18.75
C VAL A 283 -7.41 1.28 18.76
N ILE A 284 -7.76 -0.01 18.81
CA ILE A 284 -9.15 -0.46 18.76
C ILE A 284 -9.88 -0.20 20.09
N ALA A 285 -9.21 -0.41 21.22
CA ALA A 285 -9.84 -0.34 22.54
C ALA A 285 -10.48 1.03 22.87
N PRO A 286 -9.81 2.20 22.62
CA PRO A 286 -10.42 3.51 22.85
C PRO A 286 -11.50 3.87 21.81
N ALA A 287 -11.43 3.33 20.60
CA ALA A 287 -12.36 3.66 19.50
C ALA A 287 -13.73 2.97 19.63
N ILE A 288 -13.80 1.87 20.40
CA ILE A 288 -15.01 1.01 20.53
C ILE A 288 -15.82 1.31 21.81
N VAL A 289 -15.24 2.03 22.80
CA VAL A 289 -15.94 2.33 24.06
C VAL A 289 -17.01 3.41 23.83
N SER A 290 -18.10 3.05 23.18
CA SER A 290 -19.46 3.48 23.49
C SER A 290 -20.46 2.72 22.62
N LEU A 291 -21.01 1.69 23.24
CA LEU A 291 -22.37 1.25 22.99
C LEU A 291 -23.29 2.00 23.94
#